data_c54051e33e96fdfe36cafc8111dcf5aa
#
_entry.id   c54051e33e96fdfe36cafc8111dcf5aa
#
_cell.length_a   1.000
_cell.length_b   1.000
_cell.length_c   1.000
_cell.angle_alpha   90.00
_cell.angle_beta   90.00
_cell.angle_gamma   90.00
#
_symmetry.space_group_name_H-M   'P 1'
#
loop_
_entity.id
_entity.type
_entity.pdbx_description
1 polymer ?
#
loop_
_entity_poly.entity_id
_entity_poly.type
_entity_poly.pdbx_seq_one_letter_code
_entity_poly.pdbx_strand_id
1 'polypeptide(L)'
;MYKRQGDRKVGRLLLEAYNLGCRFDGWSEHFRADLWDKAFENTGTDRDFYTVRKREYDEVFPWDIIDCGITKSFLIRENQKALKGELTPDCRIKCNGCGMNAYTDCMPEVM
;
A
#
# COMPACT_ATOMS: atom_id res chain seq x y z
N MET A 1 4.11 -10.38 -2.98
CA MET A 1 3.71 -9.13 -2.32
C MET A 1 4.81 -8.06 -2.37
N TYR A 2 6.06 -8.38 -2.08
CA TYR A 2 7.20 -7.43 -2.11
C TYR A 2 7.35 -6.64 -3.42
N LYS A 3 7.07 -7.26 -4.57
CA LYS A 3 7.19 -6.62 -5.88
C LYS A 3 6.22 -5.45 -6.09
N ARG A 4 5.07 -5.45 -5.41
CA ARG A 4 4.06 -4.39 -5.55
C ARG A 4 4.31 -3.18 -4.65
N GLN A 5 4.88 -3.42 -3.48
CA GLN A 5 5.06 -2.40 -2.43
C GLN A 5 6.53 -2.04 -2.21
N GLY A 6 7.41 -2.61 -3.01
CA GLY A 6 8.85 -2.38 -2.93
C GLY A 6 9.28 -1.07 -3.57
N ASP A 7 10.45 -0.64 -3.21
CA ASP A 7 11.19 0.43 -3.85
C ASP A 7 12.37 -0.14 -4.67
N ARG A 8 13.27 0.73 -5.16
CA ARG A 8 14.45 0.29 -5.93
C ARG A 8 15.39 -0.64 -5.15
N LYS A 9 15.38 -0.60 -3.83
CA LYS A 9 16.23 -1.46 -2.98
C LYS A 9 15.82 -2.93 -3.09
N VAL A 10 14.54 -3.20 -3.35
CA VAL A 10 14.04 -4.57 -3.59
C VAL A 10 14.71 -5.22 -4.80
N GLY A 11 15.19 -4.45 -5.78
CA GLY A 11 15.93 -4.97 -6.92
C GLY A 11 17.18 -5.75 -6.53
N ARG A 12 17.90 -5.31 -5.50
CA ARG A 12 19.07 -6.04 -4.97
C ARG A 12 18.67 -7.36 -4.34
N LEU A 13 17.57 -7.39 -3.60
CA LEU A 13 17.01 -8.61 -3.03
C LEU A 13 16.62 -9.62 -4.12
N LEU A 14 15.94 -9.16 -5.16
CA LEU A 14 15.53 -10.00 -6.29
C LEU A 14 16.73 -10.59 -7.03
N LEU A 15 17.77 -9.79 -7.26
CA LEU A 15 18.99 -10.23 -7.91
C LEU A 15 19.70 -11.28 -7.06
N GLU A 16 19.78 -11.08 -5.75
CA GLU A 16 20.41 -12.04 -4.84
C GLU A 16 19.63 -13.36 -4.81
N ALA A 17 18.30 -13.33 -4.72
CA ALA A 17 17.46 -14.51 -4.79
C ALA A 17 17.68 -15.29 -6.11
N TYR A 18 17.77 -14.55 -7.23
CA TYR A 18 18.08 -15.15 -8.53
C TYR A 18 19.46 -15.83 -8.53
N ASN A 19 20.50 -15.18 -8.01
CA ASN A 19 21.85 -15.70 -7.92
C ASN A 19 21.94 -16.96 -7.04
N LEU A 20 21.13 -17.02 -5.97
CA LEU A 20 21.01 -18.17 -5.09
C LEU A 20 20.25 -19.35 -5.73
N GLY A 21 19.61 -19.16 -6.88
CA GLY A 21 18.94 -20.21 -7.63
C GLY A 21 17.42 -20.19 -7.58
N CYS A 22 16.79 -19.15 -7.04
CA CYS A 22 15.33 -19.00 -7.10
C CYS A 22 14.86 -18.89 -8.55
N ARG A 23 13.96 -19.79 -8.94
CA ARG A 23 13.37 -19.86 -10.27
C ARG A 23 11.91 -20.33 -10.14
N PHE A 24 11.04 -19.78 -10.99
CA PHE A 24 9.63 -20.20 -11.06
C PHE A 24 8.87 -20.10 -9.74
N ASP A 25 9.14 -19.05 -8.95
CA ASP A 25 8.57 -18.85 -7.60
C ASP A 25 7.04 -18.67 -7.58
N GLY A 26 6.40 -18.55 -8.75
CA GLY A 26 4.95 -18.55 -8.89
C GLY A 26 4.31 -19.93 -8.72
N TRP A 27 5.09 -21.00 -8.79
CA TRP A 27 4.66 -22.36 -8.59
C TRP A 27 5.13 -22.86 -7.24
N SER A 28 4.21 -23.37 -6.43
CA SER A 28 4.50 -23.80 -5.06
C SER A 28 5.57 -24.89 -4.97
N GLU A 29 5.61 -25.79 -5.96
CA GLU A 29 6.61 -26.87 -6.06
C GLU A 29 8.03 -26.37 -6.34
N HIS A 30 8.17 -25.16 -6.89
CA HIS A 30 9.45 -24.53 -7.18
C HIS A 30 9.85 -23.45 -6.19
N PHE A 31 8.94 -23.04 -5.32
CA PHE A 31 9.20 -21.99 -4.35
C PHE A 31 10.19 -22.46 -3.27
N ARG A 32 11.29 -21.73 -3.12
CA ARG A 32 12.37 -22.02 -2.17
C ARG A 32 12.45 -20.93 -1.10
N ALA A 33 11.67 -21.13 -0.03
CA ALA A 33 11.65 -20.20 1.11
C ALA A 33 13.02 -20.02 1.75
N ASP A 34 13.80 -21.12 1.85
CA ASP A 34 15.16 -21.14 2.40
C ASP A 34 16.13 -20.23 1.64
N LEU A 35 16.05 -20.20 0.31
CA LEU A 35 16.87 -19.33 -0.52
C LEU A 35 16.44 -17.86 -0.40
N TRP A 36 15.14 -17.61 -0.26
CA TRP A 36 14.65 -16.27 0.02
C TRP A 36 15.10 -15.76 1.38
N ASP A 37 15.05 -16.58 2.42
CA ASP A 37 15.55 -16.22 3.76
C ASP A 37 17.01 -15.80 3.69
N LYS A 38 17.82 -16.59 3.00
CA LYS A 38 19.24 -16.28 2.77
C LYS A 38 19.45 -14.99 1.96
N ALA A 39 18.62 -14.74 0.96
CA ALA A 39 18.68 -13.50 0.19
C ALA A 39 18.37 -12.27 1.04
N PHE A 40 17.39 -12.34 1.94
CA PHE A 40 17.10 -11.29 2.92
C PHE A 40 18.29 -11.02 3.84
N GLU A 41 18.91 -12.06 4.38
CA GLU A 41 20.09 -11.95 5.23
C GLU A 41 21.26 -11.31 4.48
N ASN A 42 21.60 -11.81 3.28
CA ASN A 42 22.73 -11.34 2.48
C ASN A 42 22.58 -9.86 2.06
N THR A 43 21.35 -9.39 1.82
CA THR A 43 21.09 -8.01 1.42
C THR A 43 20.81 -7.07 2.59
N GLY A 44 20.64 -7.61 3.80
CA GLY A 44 20.24 -6.83 4.97
C GLY A 44 18.86 -6.18 4.81
N THR A 45 17.98 -6.79 3.99
CA THR A 45 16.64 -6.28 3.72
C THR A 45 15.68 -6.74 4.81
N ASP A 46 15.00 -5.80 5.46
CA ASP A 46 13.96 -6.11 6.41
C ASP A 46 12.68 -6.54 5.66
N ARG A 47 12.24 -7.75 5.96
CA ARG A 47 11.03 -8.35 5.38
C ARG A 47 9.77 -7.56 5.75
N ASP A 48 9.69 -7.10 6.98
CA ASP A 48 8.50 -6.43 7.52
C ASP A 48 8.39 -4.98 7.06
N PHE A 49 9.51 -4.38 6.64
CA PHE A 49 9.54 -3.00 6.16
C PHE A 49 8.55 -2.74 5.01
N TYR A 50 8.41 -3.70 4.09
CA TYR A 50 7.52 -3.56 2.92
C TYR A 50 6.13 -4.18 3.12
N THR A 51 5.89 -4.92 4.19
CA THR A 51 4.66 -5.72 4.33
C THR A 51 3.79 -5.30 5.49
N VAL A 52 4.26 -5.43 6.71
CA VAL A 52 3.41 -5.35 7.91
C VAL A 52 3.67 -4.12 8.78
N ARG A 53 4.72 -3.36 8.51
CA ARG A 53 4.97 -2.16 9.31
C ARG A 53 3.85 -1.15 9.18
N LYS A 54 3.52 -0.47 10.26
CA LYS A 54 2.67 0.71 10.22
C LYS A 54 3.39 1.82 9.45
N ARG A 55 2.67 2.48 8.54
CA ARG A 55 3.17 3.62 7.77
C ARG A 55 2.66 4.92 8.38
N GLU A 56 3.55 5.91 8.46
CA GLU A 56 3.17 7.22 9.00
C GLU A 56 2.42 8.04 7.94
N TYR A 57 1.59 8.99 8.40
CA TYR A 57 0.75 9.79 7.50
C TYR A 57 1.54 10.78 6.63
N ASP A 58 2.73 11.16 7.05
CA ASP A 58 3.62 12.07 6.34
C ASP A 58 4.60 11.35 5.40
N GLU A 59 4.61 10.02 5.41
CA GLU A 59 5.44 9.22 4.51
C GLU A 59 5.03 9.46 3.04
N VAL A 60 6.04 9.64 2.18
CA VAL A 60 5.85 9.78 0.74
C VAL A 60 5.84 8.41 0.09
N PHE A 61 4.80 8.11 -0.65
CA PHE A 61 4.62 6.85 -1.35
C PHE A 61 4.90 6.99 -2.86
N PRO A 62 5.30 5.91 -3.55
CA PRO A 62 5.52 5.95 -5.00
C PRO A 62 4.31 6.39 -5.82
N TRP A 63 3.09 6.21 -5.29
CA TRP A 63 1.84 6.57 -5.93
C TRP A 63 1.29 7.96 -5.56
N ASP A 64 1.99 8.72 -4.71
CA ASP A 64 1.53 10.04 -4.26
C ASP A 64 1.48 11.08 -5.40
N ILE A 65 2.11 10.79 -6.53
CA ILE A 65 2.02 11.60 -7.75
C ILE A 65 0.67 11.45 -8.48
N ILE A 66 -0.14 10.46 -8.09
CA ILE A 66 -1.43 10.17 -8.74
C ILE A 66 -2.51 10.87 -7.93
N ASP A 67 -3.16 11.84 -8.56
CA ASP A 67 -4.34 12.49 -8.00
C ASP A 67 -5.61 11.77 -8.47
N CYS A 68 -6.31 11.14 -7.54
CA CYS A 68 -7.60 10.49 -7.79
C CYS A 68 -8.81 11.35 -7.35
N GLY A 69 -8.58 12.62 -7.02
CA GLY A 69 -9.61 13.54 -6.56
C GLY A 69 -10.00 13.40 -5.09
N ILE A 70 -9.50 12.38 -4.39
CA ILE A 70 -9.75 12.18 -2.96
C ILE A 70 -8.56 12.72 -2.16
N THR A 71 -8.84 13.65 -1.23
CA THR A 71 -7.79 14.28 -0.46
C THR A 71 -7.16 13.36 0.57
N LYS A 72 -5.86 13.49 0.79
CA LYS A 72 -5.12 12.74 1.84
C LYS A 72 -5.69 13.04 3.23
N SER A 73 -6.12 14.26 3.49
CA SER A 73 -6.74 14.66 4.76
C SER A 73 -8.04 13.90 5.03
N PHE A 74 -8.84 13.65 3.99
CA PHE A 74 -10.03 12.81 4.10
C PHE A 74 -9.67 11.38 4.48
N LEU A 75 -8.70 10.76 3.78
CA LEU A 75 -8.27 9.40 4.06
C LEU A 75 -7.71 9.23 5.48
N ILE A 76 -6.94 10.21 5.97
CA ILE A 76 -6.44 10.23 7.35
C ILE A 76 -7.59 10.26 8.34
N ARG A 77 -8.57 11.15 8.14
CA ARG A 77 -9.75 11.26 9.00
C ARG A 77 -10.56 9.96 9.03
N GLU A 78 -10.77 9.33 7.87
CA GLU A 78 -11.48 8.06 7.79
C GLU A 78 -10.71 6.91 8.47
N ASN A 79 -9.38 6.88 8.34
CA ASN A 79 -8.57 5.92 9.07
C ASN A 79 -8.66 6.12 10.59
N GLN A 80 -8.64 7.36 11.07
CA GLN A 80 -8.81 7.67 12.50
C GLN A 80 -10.20 7.27 13.03
N LYS A 81 -11.25 7.46 12.25
CA LYS A 81 -12.60 6.98 12.57
C LYS A 81 -12.64 5.46 12.63
N ALA A 82 -12.08 4.78 11.63
CA ALA A 82 -12.03 3.32 11.60
C ALA A 82 -11.33 2.73 12.82
N LEU A 83 -10.24 3.34 13.28
CA LEU A 83 -9.55 2.93 14.50
C LEU A 83 -10.40 3.07 15.77
N LYS A 84 -11.39 3.97 15.76
CA LYS A 84 -12.35 4.16 16.85
C LYS A 84 -13.65 3.37 16.66
N GLY A 85 -13.80 2.65 15.54
CA GLY A 85 -15.04 1.97 15.19
C GLY A 85 -16.19 2.90 14.77
N GLU A 86 -15.89 4.15 14.40
CA GLU A 86 -16.86 5.13 13.93
C GLU A 86 -17.19 4.91 12.46
N LEU A 87 -18.46 5.00 12.10
CA LEU A 87 -18.94 4.88 10.73
C LEU A 87 -19.05 6.25 10.05
N THR A 88 -18.77 6.26 8.76
CA THR A 88 -19.06 7.44 7.91
C THR A 88 -20.34 7.17 7.13
N PRO A 89 -21.31 8.10 7.13
CA PRO A 89 -22.55 7.91 6.40
C PRO A 89 -22.34 7.90 4.89
N ASP A 90 -23.30 7.33 4.17
CA ASP A 90 -23.30 7.34 2.70
C ASP A 90 -23.28 8.80 2.19
N CYS A 91 -22.46 9.05 1.17
CA CYS A 91 -22.30 10.39 0.59
C CYS A 91 -23.56 10.91 -0.10
N ARG A 92 -24.53 10.06 -0.43
CA ARG A 92 -25.87 10.45 -0.91
C ARG A 92 -26.75 11.07 0.18
N ILE A 93 -26.46 10.77 1.45
CA ILE A 93 -27.18 11.34 2.60
C ILE A 93 -26.55 12.68 3.00
N LYS A 94 -25.21 12.71 3.04
CA LYS A 94 -24.45 13.88 3.47
C LYS A 94 -23.07 13.89 2.84
N CYS A 95 -22.64 15.04 2.34
CA CYS A 95 -21.26 15.21 1.86
C CYS A 95 -20.27 15.02 3.01
N ASN A 96 -19.32 14.11 2.82
CA ASN A 96 -18.29 13.77 3.80
C ASN A 96 -16.96 14.51 3.57
N GLY A 97 -16.91 15.41 2.57
CA GLY A 97 -15.73 16.24 2.30
C GLY A 97 -14.53 15.45 1.80
N CYS A 98 -14.75 14.50 0.87
CA CYS A 98 -13.67 13.68 0.31
C CYS A 98 -12.75 14.44 -0.65
N GLY A 99 -13.22 15.54 -1.25
CA GLY A 99 -12.50 16.35 -2.24
C GLY A 99 -13.05 16.23 -3.66
N MET A 100 -13.85 15.21 -3.97
CA MET A 100 -14.40 14.98 -5.31
C MET A 100 -15.29 16.12 -5.82
N ASN A 101 -15.88 16.91 -4.92
CA ASN A 101 -16.67 18.08 -5.29
C ASN A 101 -15.89 19.18 -6.03
N ALA A 102 -14.55 19.09 -6.05
CA ALA A 102 -13.72 19.97 -6.88
C ALA A 102 -13.74 19.57 -8.37
N TYR A 103 -14.15 18.34 -8.69
CA TYR A 103 -14.09 17.76 -10.03
C TYR A 103 -15.46 17.39 -10.60
N THR A 104 -16.46 17.22 -9.76
CA THR A 104 -17.81 16.83 -10.16
C THR A 104 -18.87 17.35 -9.18
N ASP A 105 -20.07 17.56 -9.68
CA ASP A 105 -21.23 17.88 -8.86
C ASP A 105 -21.68 16.62 -8.11
N CYS A 106 -21.24 16.49 -6.86
CA CYS A 106 -21.67 15.42 -5.96
C CYS A 106 -22.58 15.93 -4.86
N MET A 107 -23.56 16.78 -5.24
CA MET A 107 -24.61 17.18 -4.33
C MET A 107 -25.53 15.99 -4.06
N PRO A 108 -25.83 15.67 -2.80
CA PRO A 108 -26.90 14.71 -2.53
C PRO A 108 -28.17 15.24 -3.21
N GLU A 109 -28.78 14.43 -4.05
CA GLU A 109 -30.12 14.75 -4.55
C GLU A 109 -31.01 14.87 -3.32
N VAL A 110 -31.45 16.08 -3.02
CA VAL A 110 -32.48 16.34 -2.01
C VAL A 110 -33.75 15.80 -2.64
N MET A 111 -34.07 14.56 -2.32
CA MET A 111 -35.40 14.02 -2.59
C MET A 111 -36.41 14.66 -1.62
#